data_7432ae4c2e63958d3598811f1c40c204
#
_entry.id   7432ae4c2e63958d3598811f1c40c204
#
_cell.length_a   1.000
_cell.length_b   1.000
_cell.length_c   1.000
_cell.angle_alpha   90.00
_cell.angle_beta   90.00
_cell.angle_gamma   90.00
#
_symmetry.space_group_name_H-M   'P 1'
#
loop_
_entity.id
_entity.type
_entity.pdbx_description
1 polymer ?
#
loop_
_entity_poly.entity_id
_entity_poly.type
_entity_poly.pdbx_seq_one_letter_code
_entity_poly.pdbx_strand_id
1 'polypeptide(L)'
;MNGVRYFVDSNVLLYRYDELSPVRRDRAKLWLAWLWENQRGAVSWQVLQEFYWNALRKFRVPPEVARHRVKLMAEWHPPQVTITLIERAWHWTDQTQIPFWDGLIVAAAERTRCRFLLSEDF
;
A
#
# COMPACT_ATOMS: atom_id res chain seq x y z
N MET A 1 -19.12 8.94 -8.74
CA MET A 1 -18.42 8.30 -9.84
C MET A 1 -17.73 7.04 -9.37
N ASN A 2 -17.99 5.95 -10.04
CA ASN A 2 -17.58 4.65 -9.57
C ASN A 2 -16.41 4.11 -10.37
N GLY A 3 -15.29 4.78 -10.27
CA GLY A 3 -14.07 4.28 -10.86
C GLY A 3 -13.52 3.10 -10.11
N VAL A 4 -12.77 2.28 -10.79
CA VAL A 4 -12.06 1.16 -10.20
C VAL A 4 -11.00 1.69 -9.24
N ARG A 5 -10.92 1.11 -8.06
CA ARG A 5 -9.93 1.49 -7.05
C ARG A 5 -8.83 0.45 -6.97
N TYR A 6 -7.66 0.92 -6.65
CA TYR A 6 -6.45 0.11 -6.58
C TYR A 6 -5.86 0.21 -5.19
N PHE A 7 -5.63 -0.93 -4.56
CA PHE A 7 -4.92 -0.99 -3.29
C PHE A 7 -3.42 -1.05 -3.56
N VAL A 8 -2.65 -0.22 -2.89
CA VAL A 8 -1.21 -0.10 -3.13
C VAL A 8 -0.44 -0.76 -2.00
N ASP A 9 0.39 -1.75 -2.35
CA ASP A 9 1.26 -2.40 -1.38
C ASP A 9 2.50 -1.54 -1.12
N SER A 10 3.17 -1.81 -0.01
CA SER A 10 4.34 -1.03 0.42
C SER A 10 5.47 -1.03 -0.61
N ASN A 11 5.63 -2.12 -1.35
CA ASN A 11 6.67 -2.21 -2.38
C ASN A 11 6.54 -1.12 -3.43
N VAL A 12 5.32 -0.81 -3.84
CA VAL A 12 5.10 0.22 -4.87
C VAL A 12 5.51 1.59 -4.34
N LEU A 13 5.20 1.87 -3.08
CA LEU A 13 5.61 3.13 -2.46
C LEU A 13 7.14 3.22 -2.35
N LEU A 14 7.78 2.08 -2.07
CA LEU A 14 9.24 2.02 -1.94
C LEU A 14 9.96 2.20 -3.28
N TYR A 15 9.41 1.67 -4.36
CA TYR A 15 10.06 1.76 -5.66
C TYR A 15 10.29 3.20 -6.12
N ARG A 16 9.50 4.13 -5.64
CA ARG A 16 9.70 5.56 -5.91
C ARG A 16 11.11 6.02 -5.53
N TYR A 17 11.74 5.35 -4.56
CA TYR A 17 13.06 5.71 -4.04
C TYR A 17 14.16 4.76 -4.48
N ASP A 18 13.86 3.85 -5.40
CA ASP A 18 14.82 2.82 -5.82
C ASP A 18 15.64 3.31 -7.00
N GLU A 19 16.79 3.90 -6.70
CA GLU A 19 17.69 4.44 -7.71
C GLU A 19 18.36 3.34 -8.54
N LEU A 20 18.37 2.10 -8.07
CA LEU A 20 18.99 0.98 -8.81
C LEU A 20 18.04 0.37 -9.84
N SER A 21 16.79 0.74 -9.84
CA SER A 21 15.77 0.23 -10.77
C SER A 21 14.98 1.38 -11.39
N PRO A 22 15.61 2.15 -12.30
CA PRO A 22 14.97 3.36 -12.85
C PRO A 22 13.63 3.11 -13.53
N VAL A 23 13.49 2.00 -14.25
CA VAL A 23 12.24 1.67 -14.94
C VAL A 23 11.11 1.45 -13.93
N ARG A 24 11.37 0.67 -12.90
CA ARG A 24 10.40 0.37 -11.85
C ARG A 24 10.10 1.63 -11.04
N ARG A 25 11.12 2.41 -10.72
CA ARG A 25 10.94 3.69 -10.02
C ARG A 25 10.02 4.62 -10.80
N ASP A 26 10.28 4.80 -12.08
CA ASP A 26 9.50 5.73 -12.89
C ASP A 26 8.07 5.25 -13.10
N ARG A 27 7.89 3.93 -13.24
CA ARG A 27 6.56 3.33 -13.33
C ARG A 27 5.78 3.56 -12.04
N ALA A 28 6.41 3.37 -10.88
CA ALA A 28 5.77 3.61 -9.60
C ALA A 28 5.35 5.07 -9.45
N LYS A 29 6.21 6.00 -9.85
CA LYS A 29 5.88 7.43 -9.80
C LYS A 29 4.66 7.75 -10.66
N LEU A 30 4.58 7.20 -11.86
CA LEU A 30 3.44 7.42 -12.75
C LEU A 30 2.15 6.87 -12.17
N TRP A 31 2.19 5.63 -11.63
CA TRP A 31 1.02 5.03 -11.00
C TRP A 31 0.54 5.84 -9.81
N LEU A 32 1.45 6.22 -8.93
CA LEU A 32 1.08 6.96 -7.72
C LEU A 32 0.50 8.33 -8.05
N ALA A 33 1.08 9.02 -9.03
CA ALA A 33 0.56 10.31 -9.47
C ALA A 33 -0.86 10.17 -10.04
N TRP A 34 -1.06 9.17 -10.88
CA TRP A 34 -2.38 8.93 -11.49
C TRP A 34 -3.43 8.60 -10.43
N LEU A 35 -3.08 7.72 -9.49
CA LEU A 35 -4.00 7.33 -8.42
C LEU A 35 -4.36 8.53 -7.55
N TRP A 36 -3.38 9.38 -7.26
CA TRP A 36 -3.61 10.57 -6.47
C TRP A 36 -4.54 11.55 -7.17
N GLU A 37 -4.25 11.83 -8.44
CA GLU A 37 -5.03 12.78 -9.21
C GLU A 37 -6.47 12.33 -9.43
N ASN A 38 -6.67 11.03 -9.61
CA ASN A 38 -7.97 10.46 -9.92
C ASN A 38 -8.70 9.93 -8.68
N GLN A 39 -8.08 10.02 -7.50
CA GLN A 39 -8.64 9.57 -6.24
C GLN A 39 -9.06 8.09 -6.28
N ARG A 40 -8.19 7.27 -6.82
CA ARG A 40 -8.45 5.83 -6.99
C ARG A 40 -7.50 4.92 -6.22
N GLY A 41 -6.66 5.48 -5.38
CA GLY A 41 -5.74 4.70 -4.58
C GLY A 41 -6.27 4.44 -3.18
N ALA A 42 -5.83 3.34 -2.61
CA ALA A 42 -6.09 3.04 -1.21
C ALA A 42 -4.86 2.36 -0.62
N VAL A 43 -4.69 2.53 0.67
CA VAL A 43 -3.62 1.90 1.45
C VAL A 43 -4.17 1.49 2.80
N SER A 44 -3.39 0.73 3.55
CA SER A 44 -3.69 0.42 4.94
C SER A 44 -2.61 1.01 5.84
N TRP A 45 -2.92 1.09 7.13
CA TRP A 45 -1.92 1.52 8.12
C TRP A 45 -0.72 0.58 8.15
N GLN A 46 -0.95 -0.71 7.95
CA GLN A 46 0.13 -1.70 7.85
C GLN A 46 1.08 -1.33 6.71
N VAL A 47 0.53 -1.03 5.53
CA VAL A 47 1.34 -0.66 4.37
C VAL A 47 2.19 0.58 4.66
N LEU A 48 1.60 1.59 5.31
CA LEU A 48 2.32 2.81 5.62
C LEU A 48 3.43 2.58 6.64
N GLN A 49 3.20 1.71 7.63
CA GLN A 49 4.22 1.36 8.61
C GLN A 49 5.38 0.59 7.97
N GLU A 50 5.06 -0.38 7.11
CA GLU A 50 6.07 -1.14 6.38
C GLU A 50 6.87 -0.24 5.45
N PHE A 51 6.19 0.65 4.76
CA PHE A 51 6.85 1.62 3.91
C PHE A 51 7.85 2.47 4.70
N TYR A 52 7.40 3.06 5.81
CA TYR A 52 8.26 3.92 6.61
C TYR A 52 9.52 3.20 7.05
N TRP A 53 9.34 2.03 7.65
CA TRP A 53 10.47 1.26 8.19
C TRP A 53 11.47 0.88 7.10
N ASN A 54 10.99 0.39 5.96
CA ASN A 54 11.86 -0.05 4.88
C ASN A 54 12.46 1.13 4.09
N ALA A 55 11.77 2.25 4.00
CA ALA A 55 12.33 3.44 3.37
C ALA A 55 13.60 3.89 4.10
N LEU A 56 13.57 3.88 5.42
CA LEU A 56 14.73 4.25 6.21
C LEU A 56 15.84 3.20 6.11
N ARG A 57 15.49 1.92 6.25
CA ARG A 57 16.47 0.84 6.35
C ARG A 57 17.09 0.47 5.03
N LYS A 58 16.27 0.29 4.00
CA LYS A 58 16.73 -0.26 2.71
C LYS A 58 17.12 0.82 1.73
N PHE A 59 16.41 1.92 1.72
CA PHE A 59 16.62 2.96 0.71
C PHE A 59 17.23 4.22 1.30
N ARG A 60 17.48 4.22 2.60
CA ARG A 60 18.13 5.33 3.30
C ARG A 60 17.47 6.68 3.06
N VAL A 61 16.16 6.65 2.92
CA VAL A 61 15.36 7.87 2.79
C VAL A 61 15.46 8.65 4.10
N PRO A 62 15.71 9.95 4.06
CA PRO A 62 15.75 10.73 5.29
C PRO A 62 14.42 10.62 6.04
N PRO A 63 14.45 10.52 7.38
CA PRO A 63 13.20 10.36 8.15
C PRO A 63 12.14 11.41 7.86
N GLU A 64 12.54 12.67 7.71
CA GLU A 64 11.56 13.72 7.45
C GLU A 64 10.89 13.56 6.09
N VAL A 65 11.61 13.05 5.10
CA VAL A 65 11.05 12.78 3.77
C VAL A 65 10.05 11.63 3.85
N ALA A 66 10.44 10.53 4.50
CA ALA A 66 9.56 9.37 4.65
C ALA A 66 8.31 9.73 5.46
N ARG A 67 8.47 10.50 6.53
CA ARG A 67 7.34 10.93 7.37
C ARG A 67 6.37 11.81 6.61
N HIS A 68 6.89 12.69 5.77
CA HIS A 68 6.05 13.53 4.92
C HIS A 68 5.23 12.66 3.97
N ARG A 69 5.85 11.65 3.37
CA ARG A 69 5.15 10.73 2.47
C ARG A 69 4.04 9.98 3.20
N VAL A 70 4.32 9.48 4.40
CA VAL A 70 3.30 8.80 5.20
C VAL A 70 2.11 9.72 5.47
N LYS A 71 2.37 10.96 5.84
CA LYS A 71 1.31 11.93 6.13
C LYS A 71 0.46 12.21 4.89
N LEU A 72 1.09 12.32 3.72
CA LEU A 72 0.36 12.50 2.47
C LEU A 72 -0.53 11.31 2.17
N MET A 73 0.04 10.10 2.27
CA MET A 73 -0.72 8.89 1.96
C MET A 73 -1.83 8.63 2.97
N ALA A 74 -1.69 9.12 4.18
CA ALA A 74 -2.75 9.01 5.18
C ALA A 74 -4.03 9.76 4.75
N GLU A 75 -3.91 10.69 3.81
CA GLU A 75 -5.06 11.39 3.26
C GLU A 75 -5.93 10.50 2.37
N TRP A 76 -5.47 9.30 2.04
CA TRP A 76 -6.29 8.29 1.39
C TRP A 76 -7.22 7.57 2.37
N HIS A 77 -7.21 7.98 3.65
CA HIS A 77 -8.11 7.48 4.69
C HIS A 77 -8.03 5.95 4.87
N PRO A 78 -6.85 5.44 5.28
CA PRO A 78 -6.74 4.00 5.54
C PRO A 78 -7.76 3.56 6.58
N PRO A 79 -8.37 2.37 6.40
CA PRO A 79 -9.36 1.90 7.37
C PRO A 79 -8.72 1.59 8.71
N GLN A 80 -9.48 1.79 9.79
CA GLN A 80 -9.00 1.46 11.12
C GLN A 80 -8.81 -0.05 11.25
N VAL A 81 -7.83 -0.43 12.03
CA VAL A 81 -7.60 -1.85 12.36
C VAL A 81 -8.57 -2.21 13.48
N THR A 82 -9.55 -3.04 13.15
CA THR A 82 -10.57 -3.49 14.09
C THR A 82 -10.55 -5.00 14.17
N ILE A 83 -11.22 -5.57 15.19
CA ILE A 83 -11.32 -7.03 15.26
C ILE A 83 -12.02 -7.60 14.03
N THR A 84 -12.99 -6.88 13.47
CA THR A 84 -13.69 -7.32 12.26
C THR A 84 -12.72 -7.46 11.08
N LEU A 85 -11.79 -6.51 10.95
CA LEU A 85 -10.77 -6.59 9.91
C LEU A 85 -9.85 -7.78 10.13
N ILE A 86 -9.43 -8.01 11.37
CA ILE A 86 -8.56 -9.13 11.72
C ILE A 86 -9.25 -10.46 11.47
N GLU A 87 -10.53 -10.57 11.82
CA GLU A 87 -11.32 -11.77 11.54
C GLU A 87 -11.40 -12.05 10.04
N ARG A 88 -11.53 -11.01 9.23
CA ARG A 88 -11.53 -11.18 7.78
C ARG A 88 -10.19 -11.67 7.27
N ALA A 89 -9.10 -11.19 7.87
CA ALA A 89 -7.75 -11.69 7.55
C ALA A 89 -7.63 -13.19 7.89
N TRP A 90 -8.15 -13.62 9.03
CA TRP A 90 -8.16 -15.03 9.39
C TRP A 90 -8.96 -15.86 8.38
N HIS A 91 -10.09 -15.32 7.93
CA HIS A 91 -10.88 -16.00 6.89
C HIS A 91 -10.03 -16.30 5.66
N TRP A 92 -9.28 -15.31 5.17
CA TRP A 92 -8.44 -15.51 4.00
C TRP A 92 -7.27 -16.45 4.26
N THR A 93 -6.67 -16.37 5.45
CA THR A 93 -5.61 -17.29 5.84
C THR A 93 -6.12 -18.74 5.84
N ASP A 94 -7.29 -18.96 6.39
CA ASP A 94 -7.88 -20.31 6.48
C ASP A 94 -8.28 -20.84 5.09
N GLN A 95 -8.82 -19.99 4.24
CA GLN A 95 -9.32 -20.41 2.93
C GLN A 95 -8.22 -20.62 1.90
N THR A 96 -7.14 -19.84 1.97
CA THR A 96 -6.16 -19.79 0.87
C THR A 96 -4.74 -20.14 1.29
N GLN A 97 -4.51 -20.36 2.58
CA GLN A 97 -3.18 -20.68 3.12
C GLN A 97 -2.16 -19.56 2.98
N ILE A 98 -2.58 -18.34 2.73
CA ILE A 98 -1.65 -17.22 2.68
C ILE A 98 -1.25 -16.82 4.11
N PRO A 99 -0.05 -16.22 4.29
CA PRO A 99 0.37 -15.73 5.60
C PRO A 99 -0.62 -14.69 6.14
N PHE A 100 -0.70 -14.61 7.47
CA PHE A 100 -1.62 -13.68 8.13
C PHE A 100 -1.45 -12.24 7.67
N TRP A 101 -0.19 -11.79 7.52
CA TRP A 101 0.05 -10.40 7.11
C TRP A 101 -0.47 -10.11 5.70
N ASP A 102 -0.39 -11.10 4.80
CA ASP A 102 -0.99 -10.98 3.48
C ASP A 102 -2.52 -11.00 3.57
N GLY A 103 -3.06 -11.79 4.50
CA GLY A 103 -4.49 -11.79 4.77
C GLY A 103 -5.00 -10.42 5.20
N LEU A 104 -4.23 -9.70 6.02
CA LEU A 104 -4.58 -8.33 6.40
C LEU A 104 -4.59 -7.38 5.22
N ILE A 105 -3.65 -7.54 4.28
CA ILE A 105 -3.62 -6.75 3.04
C ILE A 105 -4.90 -6.98 2.24
N VAL A 106 -5.26 -8.25 2.04
CA VAL A 106 -6.48 -8.60 1.28
C VAL A 106 -7.72 -8.04 1.98
N ALA A 107 -7.79 -8.19 3.30
CA ALA A 107 -8.92 -7.68 4.08
C ALA A 107 -9.04 -6.15 3.96
N ALA A 108 -7.91 -5.44 4.00
CA ALA A 108 -7.91 -3.98 3.84
C ALA A 108 -8.31 -3.57 2.43
N ALA A 109 -7.86 -4.32 1.41
CA ALA A 109 -8.24 -4.05 0.03
C ALA A 109 -9.75 -4.22 -0.15
N GLU A 110 -10.33 -5.25 0.44
CA GLU A 110 -11.78 -5.44 0.42
C GLU A 110 -12.51 -4.31 1.12
N ARG A 111 -12.03 -3.93 2.31
CA ARG A 111 -12.67 -2.88 3.11
C ARG A 111 -12.69 -1.55 2.37
N THR A 112 -11.67 -1.28 1.58
CA THR A 112 -11.57 -0.06 0.78
C THR A 112 -12.20 -0.19 -0.59
N ARG A 113 -12.83 -1.33 -0.87
CA ARG A 113 -13.54 -1.60 -2.14
C ARG A 113 -12.63 -1.54 -3.35
N CYS A 114 -11.40 -2.00 -3.18
CA CYS A 114 -10.45 -2.06 -4.27
C CYS A 114 -10.68 -3.31 -5.10
N ARG A 115 -10.51 -3.17 -6.40
CA ARG A 115 -10.64 -4.26 -7.35
C ARG A 115 -9.29 -4.89 -7.66
N PHE A 116 -8.24 -4.13 -7.56
CA PHE A 116 -6.89 -4.58 -7.88
C PHE A 116 -5.93 -4.26 -6.76
N LEU A 117 -4.93 -5.11 -6.63
CA LEU A 117 -3.80 -4.90 -5.73
C LEU A 117 -2.57 -4.61 -6.58
N LEU A 118 -1.98 -3.44 -6.42
CA LEU A 118 -0.70 -3.11 -7.03
C LEU A 118 0.41 -3.56 -6.10
N SER A 119 1.23 -4.47 -6.58
CA SER A 119 2.35 -5.00 -5.81
C SER A 119 3.57 -5.09 -6.70
N GLU A 120 4.58 -5.90 -6.32
CA GLU A 120 5.86 -5.85 -7.01
C GLU A 120 5.81 -6.26 -8.48
N ASP A 121 4.79 -6.97 -8.92
CA ASP A 121 4.67 -7.39 -10.31
C ASP A 121 3.74 -6.50 -11.15
N PHE A 122 3.50 -5.32 -10.69
CA PHE A 122 2.60 -4.40 -11.39
C PHE A 122 3.17 -3.86 -12.71
#